data_507b1b9b52883ffed7a18b5372b544e2
#
_entry.id   507b1b9b52883ffed7a18b5372b544e2
#
_cell.length_a   1.000
_cell.length_b   1.000
_cell.length_c   1.000
_cell.angle_alpha   90.00
_cell.angle_beta   90.00
_cell.angle_gamma   90.00
#
_symmetry.space_group_name_H-M   'P 1'
#
loop_
_entity.id
_entity.type
_entity.pdbx_description
1 polymer ?
#
loop_
_entity_poly.entity_id
_entity_poly.type
_entity_poly.pdbx_seq_one_letter_code
_entity_poly.pdbx_strand_id
1 'polypeptide(L)'
;MWYGWTIFTIESDLFGELSSRHTLQALMLVQMLYRLHSDEQPLIDLWEHIYEPTNFFVGRTDDPNVRDYKFIADHIYGEDFLTLSPDSLANPSLLADFMTEAQMLPEPKIPNWIYGTFDTYKGFRFMGQRFIPDSYMFAHLIYPFVGTASVQRWMPKGLDIMAILGADRAFTLLDSVYQETAYNNYSEKISEFNTEFKNKSDEEWAQNLYWNWLYCLMPLLYQKAAGYPFFMQTLAWADKELLTALASWAELRHDTILYAKQSMTPCGITPGPPRSYVEPNPFLYARLASLVNYARHGLEHFNLSIEEFREKLDLFEE
;
A
#
# COMPACT_ATOMS: atom_id res chain seq x y z
N MET A 1 -0.97 5.04 10.02
CA MET A 1 0.39 5.27 9.50
C MET A 1 1.32 4.27 10.14
N TRP A 2 1.62 3.18 9.46
CA TRP A 2 2.73 2.33 9.85
C TRP A 2 4.01 3.10 9.51
N TYR A 3 4.59 3.75 10.48
CA TYR A 3 5.96 4.19 10.35
C TYR A 3 6.80 2.91 10.30
N GLY A 4 7.25 2.54 9.12
CA GLY A 4 8.27 1.52 9.01
C GLY A 4 9.42 1.92 9.94
N TRP A 5 9.79 1.05 10.84
CA TRP A 5 10.92 1.28 11.72
C TRP A 5 12.16 1.48 10.87
N THR A 6 12.54 2.71 10.72
CA THR A 6 13.80 3.06 10.08
C THR A 6 14.85 3.03 11.15
N ILE A 7 15.58 1.93 11.21
CA ILE A 7 16.63 1.77 12.24
C ILE A 7 17.75 2.81 12.05
N PHE A 8 17.87 3.45 10.89
CA PHE A 8 19.06 4.22 10.51
C PHE A 8 18.79 5.55 9.79
N THR A 9 17.68 6.22 10.04
CA THR A 9 17.28 7.35 9.19
C THR A 9 17.53 8.74 9.74
N ILE A 10 17.87 8.91 11.02
CA ILE A 10 17.95 10.27 11.57
C ILE A 10 19.01 11.11 10.85
N GLU A 11 20.15 10.53 10.55
CA GLU A 11 21.22 11.27 9.85
C GLU A 11 21.00 11.32 8.33
N SER A 12 20.49 10.26 7.71
CA SER A 12 20.16 10.26 6.28
C SER A 12 18.96 11.14 5.96
N ASP A 13 17.99 11.25 6.86
CA ASP A 13 16.89 12.22 6.76
C ASP A 13 17.39 13.67 6.79
N LEU A 14 18.49 13.94 7.51
CA LEU A 14 19.09 15.26 7.60
C LEU A 14 19.99 15.60 6.41
N PHE A 15 20.65 14.61 5.82
CA PHE A 15 21.69 14.82 4.80
C PHE A 15 21.32 14.31 3.41
N GLY A 16 20.21 13.58 3.26
CA GLY A 16 19.75 13.09 1.96
C GLY A 16 20.63 12.05 1.28
N GLU A 17 21.67 11.57 1.96
CA GLU A 17 22.65 10.65 1.40
C GLU A 17 22.76 9.34 2.20
N LEU A 18 23.00 8.24 1.49
CA LEU A 18 23.42 6.98 2.11
C LEU A 18 24.81 7.16 2.72
N SER A 19 24.91 7.22 4.04
CA SER A 19 26.22 7.28 4.68
C SER A 19 26.83 5.87 4.80
N SER A 20 28.17 5.81 4.73
CA SER A 20 28.92 4.56 4.91
C SER A 20 28.62 3.87 6.24
N ARG A 21 28.36 4.64 7.30
CA ARG A 21 28.00 4.15 8.61
C ARG A 21 26.65 3.42 8.61
N HIS A 22 25.61 4.03 8.02
CA HIS A 22 24.27 3.43 7.97
C HIS A 22 24.25 2.19 7.08
N THR A 23 24.97 2.24 5.96
CA THR A 23 25.11 1.10 5.07
C THR A 23 25.81 -0.08 5.78
N LEU A 24 26.91 0.20 6.51
CA LEU A 24 27.59 -0.83 7.30
C LEU A 24 26.66 -1.44 8.37
N GLN A 25 25.90 -0.64 9.07
CA GLN A 25 24.93 -1.12 10.07
C GLN A 25 23.85 -1.99 9.42
N ALA A 26 23.33 -1.58 8.26
CA ALA A 26 22.37 -2.38 7.51
C ALA A 26 22.96 -3.72 7.04
N LEU A 27 24.19 -3.73 6.53
CA LEU A 27 24.92 -4.93 6.14
C LEU A 27 25.11 -5.89 7.32
N MET A 28 25.49 -5.37 8.50
CA MET A 28 25.64 -6.17 9.70
C MET A 28 24.28 -6.76 10.16
N LEU A 29 23.19 -6.00 10.06
CA LEU A 29 21.86 -6.48 10.35
C LEU A 29 21.44 -7.60 9.38
N VAL A 30 21.66 -7.40 8.07
CA VAL A 30 21.36 -8.43 7.06
C VAL A 30 22.19 -9.68 7.30
N GLN A 31 23.49 -9.53 7.58
CA GLN A 31 24.37 -10.65 7.93
C GLN A 31 23.86 -11.42 9.16
N MET A 32 23.43 -10.71 10.20
CA MET A 32 22.88 -11.33 11.42
C MET A 32 21.60 -12.13 11.14
N LEU A 33 20.72 -11.61 10.27
CA LEU A 33 19.46 -12.28 9.92
C LEU A 33 19.69 -13.61 9.19
N TYR A 34 20.63 -13.62 8.23
CA TYR A 34 20.90 -14.79 7.40
C TYR A 34 21.91 -15.76 8.00
N ARG A 35 22.63 -15.35 9.05
CA ARG A 35 23.63 -16.21 9.71
C ARG A 35 22.97 -17.37 10.44
N LEU A 36 23.45 -18.58 10.20
CA LEU A 36 23.06 -19.76 10.98
C LEU A 36 23.67 -19.65 12.40
N HIS A 37 22.86 -19.69 13.41
CA HIS A 37 23.28 -19.95 14.78
C HIS A 37 23.27 -21.45 14.99
N SER A 38 24.23 -21.98 15.72
CA SER A 38 24.67 -23.38 15.73
C SER A 38 23.61 -24.46 16.00
N ASP A 39 22.40 -24.14 16.46
CA ASP A 39 21.29 -25.05 16.71
C ASP A 39 19.90 -24.45 16.44
N GLU A 40 19.83 -23.28 15.79
CA GLU A 40 18.57 -22.53 15.59
C GLU A 40 18.33 -22.22 14.12
N GLN A 41 17.08 -22.03 13.77
CA GLN A 41 16.71 -21.52 12.46
C GLN A 41 17.29 -20.10 12.24
N PRO A 42 17.67 -19.73 11.01
CA PRO A 42 18.08 -18.38 10.71
C PRO A 42 17.00 -17.37 11.13
N LEU A 43 17.40 -16.22 11.67
CA LEU A 43 16.47 -15.17 12.06
C LEU A 43 15.66 -14.63 10.87
N ILE A 44 16.16 -14.83 9.65
CA ILE A 44 15.44 -14.46 8.43
C ILE A 44 14.11 -15.20 8.30
N ASP A 45 14.03 -16.46 8.74
CA ASP A 45 12.78 -17.23 8.68
C ASP A 45 11.71 -16.59 9.58
N LEU A 46 12.10 -16.07 10.76
CA LEU A 46 11.18 -15.35 11.65
C LEU A 46 10.75 -14.01 11.04
N TRP A 47 11.67 -13.31 10.37
CA TRP A 47 11.33 -12.08 9.66
C TRP A 47 10.36 -12.37 8.52
N GLU A 48 10.59 -13.43 7.75
CA GLU A 48 9.70 -13.85 6.65
C GLU A 48 8.32 -14.28 7.14
N HIS A 49 8.25 -14.95 8.29
CA HIS A 49 6.97 -15.33 8.92
C HIS A 49 6.08 -14.12 9.26
N ILE A 50 6.66 -12.94 9.44
CA ILE A 50 5.93 -11.69 9.66
C ILE A 50 5.75 -10.94 8.34
N TYR A 51 6.81 -10.89 7.52
CA TYR A 51 6.84 -10.06 6.31
C TYR A 51 5.91 -10.60 5.22
N GLU A 52 5.91 -11.91 4.96
CA GLU A 52 5.11 -12.50 3.87
C GLU A 52 3.60 -12.47 4.13
N PRO A 53 3.08 -12.84 5.32
CA PRO A 53 1.66 -12.62 5.59
C PRO A 53 1.25 -11.15 5.45
N THR A 54 2.09 -10.21 5.91
CA THR A 54 1.83 -8.79 5.75
C THR A 54 1.80 -8.38 4.27
N ASN A 55 2.68 -8.95 3.43
CA ASN A 55 2.64 -8.74 1.98
C ASN A 55 1.34 -9.20 1.35
N PHE A 56 0.81 -10.34 1.81
CA PHE A 56 -0.46 -10.87 1.35
C PHE A 56 -1.63 -9.92 1.64
N PHE A 57 -1.60 -9.27 2.82
CA PHE A 57 -2.65 -8.30 3.19
C PHE A 57 -2.50 -6.96 2.46
N VAL A 58 -1.32 -6.33 2.52
CA VAL A 58 -1.13 -4.93 2.14
C VAL A 58 -0.03 -4.67 1.12
N GLY A 59 0.69 -5.71 0.70
CA GLY A 59 1.76 -5.60 -0.29
C GLY A 59 3.14 -5.41 0.30
N ARG A 60 4.12 -5.39 -0.60
CA ARG A 60 5.54 -5.20 -0.28
C ARG A 60 5.85 -3.71 -0.12
N THR A 61 6.94 -3.43 0.58
CA THR A 61 7.55 -2.10 0.53
C THR A 61 8.20 -1.86 -0.84
N ASP A 62 8.20 -0.61 -1.27
CA ASP A 62 8.99 -0.13 -2.41
C ASP A 62 10.32 0.51 -1.98
N ASP A 63 10.59 0.57 -0.67
CA ASP A 63 11.91 0.92 -0.13
C ASP A 63 12.90 -0.25 -0.26
N PRO A 64 14.21 0.04 -0.41
CA PRO A 64 15.25 -0.98 -0.27
C PRO A 64 15.17 -1.71 1.06
N ASN A 65 15.18 -3.03 1.03
CA ASN A 65 14.91 -3.88 2.19
C ASN A 65 15.98 -4.95 2.40
N VAL A 66 15.74 -5.84 3.34
CA VAL A 66 16.65 -6.93 3.73
C VAL A 66 17.08 -7.79 2.53
N ARG A 67 16.14 -8.10 1.62
CA ARG A 67 16.40 -8.97 0.46
C ARG A 67 17.25 -8.26 -0.59
N ASP A 68 16.96 -6.98 -0.84
CA ASP A 68 17.71 -6.17 -1.80
C ASP A 68 19.17 -6.03 -1.34
N TYR A 69 19.37 -5.72 -0.07
CA TYR A 69 20.72 -5.58 0.51
C TYR A 69 21.46 -6.91 0.58
N LYS A 70 20.77 -8.03 0.85
CA LYS A 70 21.37 -9.36 0.78
C LYS A 70 21.85 -9.68 -0.64
N PHE A 71 21.03 -9.41 -1.64
CA PHE A 71 21.37 -9.64 -3.05
C PHE A 71 22.64 -8.85 -3.48
N ILE A 72 22.67 -7.55 -3.16
CA ILE A 72 23.84 -6.71 -3.45
C ILE A 72 25.07 -7.17 -2.67
N ALA A 73 24.87 -7.53 -1.39
CA ALA A 73 25.97 -7.99 -0.55
C ALA A 73 26.63 -9.27 -1.08
N ASP A 74 25.86 -10.22 -1.56
CA ASP A 74 26.37 -11.44 -2.19
C ASP A 74 27.17 -11.14 -3.46
N HIS A 75 26.74 -10.14 -4.24
CA HIS A 75 27.45 -9.72 -5.43
C HIS A 75 28.78 -9.03 -5.11
N ILE A 76 28.80 -8.12 -4.14
CA ILE A 76 29.99 -7.30 -3.81
C ILE A 76 30.98 -8.03 -2.90
N TYR A 77 30.50 -8.73 -1.88
CA TYR A 77 31.33 -9.39 -0.87
C TYR A 77 31.53 -10.89 -1.14
N GLY A 78 30.78 -11.46 -2.09
CA GLY A 78 30.85 -12.87 -2.48
C GLY A 78 30.21 -13.84 -1.49
N GLU A 79 30.46 -15.13 -1.71
CA GLU A 79 29.86 -16.23 -0.93
C GLU A 79 30.21 -16.18 0.57
N ASP A 80 31.32 -15.56 0.91
CA ASP A 80 31.79 -15.43 2.30
C ASP A 80 31.08 -14.30 3.07
N PHE A 81 30.18 -13.53 2.45
CA PHE A 81 29.51 -12.39 3.08
C PHE A 81 29.02 -12.69 4.50
N LEU A 82 28.40 -13.86 4.71
CA LEU A 82 27.80 -14.22 6.00
C LEU A 82 28.83 -14.47 7.11
N THR A 83 30.10 -14.70 6.76
CA THR A 83 31.18 -15.03 7.71
C THR A 83 32.18 -13.90 7.90
N LEU A 84 32.09 -12.83 7.09
CA LEU A 84 33.01 -11.70 7.18
C LEU A 84 32.96 -11.04 8.56
N SER A 85 34.13 -10.58 9.01
CA SER A 85 34.22 -9.74 10.21
C SER A 85 33.67 -8.34 9.96
N PRO A 86 33.26 -7.60 11.01
CA PRO A 86 32.86 -6.20 10.86
C PRO A 86 33.92 -5.32 10.17
N ASP A 87 35.22 -5.57 10.45
CA ASP A 87 36.33 -4.84 9.80
C ASP A 87 36.41 -5.14 8.28
N SER A 88 36.12 -6.39 7.89
CA SER A 88 36.08 -6.78 6.49
C SER A 88 34.88 -6.14 5.75
N LEU A 89 33.73 -6.08 6.39
CA LEU A 89 32.55 -5.37 5.86
C LEU A 89 32.79 -3.87 5.72
N ALA A 90 33.58 -3.29 6.63
CA ALA A 90 33.95 -1.88 6.63
C ALA A 90 35.04 -1.52 5.62
N ASN A 91 35.50 -2.46 4.77
CA ASN A 91 36.45 -2.16 3.72
C ASN A 91 35.96 -0.99 2.84
N PRO A 92 36.68 0.16 2.77
CA PRO A 92 36.17 1.36 2.13
C PRO A 92 35.83 1.19 0.65
N SER A 93 36.60 0.35 -0.08
CA SER A 93 36.34 0.10 -1.50
C SER A 93 35.08 -0.71 -1.70
N LEU A 94 34.94 -1.86 -1.02
CA LEU A 94 33.75 -2.72 -1.14
C LEU A 94 32.48 -2.01 -0.66
N LEU A 95 32.59 -1.20 0.41
CA LEU A 95 31.47 -0.43 0.91
C LEU A 95 31.03 0.66 -0.07
N ALA A 96 31.99 1.33 -0.75
CA ALA A 96 31.67 2.30 -1.79
C ALA A 96 31.01 1.64 -3.01
N ASP A 97 31.49 0.47 -3.42
CA ASP A 97 30.90 -0.31 -4.51
C ASP A 97 29.47 -0.75 -4.14
N PHE A 98 29.27 -1.24 -2.93
CA PHE A 98 27.94 -1.58 -2.42
C PHE A 98 26.97 -0.39 -2.43
N MET A 99 27.41 0.77 -1.94
CA MET A 99 26.61 1.99 -1.93
C MET A 99 26.24 2.44 -3.35
N THR A 100 27.15 2.28 -4.29
CA THR A 100 26.91 2.59 -5.70
C THR A 100 25.82 1.69 -6.28
N GLU A 101 25.87 0.38 -6.03
CA GLU A 101 24.82 -0.54 -6.49
C GLU A 101 23.49 -0.29 -5.76
N ALA A 102 23.51 -0.02 -4.46
CA ALA A 102 22.30 0.30 -3.69
C ALA A 102 21.60 1.56 -4.22
N GLN A 103 22.34 2.54 -4.71
CA GLN A 103 21.78 3.72 -5.39
C GLN A 103 21.12 3.40 -6.74
N MET A 104 21.48 2.30 -7.40
CA MET A 104 20.86 1.86 -8.65
C MET A 104 19.53 1.14 -8.45
N LEU A 105 19.18 0.75 -7.22
CA LEU A 105 17.84 0.22 -6.93
C LEU A 105 16.75 1.21 -7.38
N PRO A 106 15.54 0.74 -7.73
CA PRO A 106 14.44 1.64 -8.06
C PRO A 106 14.15 2.68 -6.98
N GLU A 107 13.77 3.89 -7.39
CA GLU A 107 13.28 4.90 -6.44
C GLU A 107 11.93 4.47 -5.88
N PRO A 108 11.70 4.67 -4.56
CA PRO A 108 10.37 4.46 -3.99
C PRO A 108 9.33 5.34 -4.68
N LYS A 109 8.22 4.74 -5.08
CA LYS A 109 7.11 5.49 -5.69
C LYS A 109 6.38 6.38 -4.69
N ILE A 110 6.38 5.98 -3.41
CA ILE A 110 5.94 6.84 -2.32
C ILE A 110 7.20 7.54 -1.79
N PRO A 111 7.37 8.86 -2.01
CA PRO A 111 8.62 9.53 -1.70
C PRO A 111 8.89 9.59 -0.20
N ASN A 112 10.12 9.29 0.19
CA ASN A 112 10.67 9.54 1.53
C ASN A 112 11.22 10.96 1.56
N TRP A 113 10.53 11.86 2.25
CA TRP A 113 10.86 13.27 2.24
C TRP A 113 11.76 13.64 3.41
N ILE A 114 12.76 14.48 3.16
CA ILE A 114 13.58 15.07 4.20
C ILE A 114 12.79 16.20 4.85
N TYR A 115 12.73 16.18 6.20
CA TYR A 115 11.99 17.19 6.96
C TYR A 115 12.48 18.62 6.64
N GLY A 116 11.54 19.50 6.30
CA GLY A 116 11.82 20.89 5.97
C GLY A 116 12.26 21.16 4.53
N THR A 117 12.42 20.12 3.71
CA THR A 117 12.67 20.22 2.26
C THR A 117 11.69 19.33 1.51
N PHE A 118 11.76 19.34 0.18
CA PHE A 118 11.06 18.36 -0.67
C PHE A 118 12.05 17.40 -1.35
N ASP A 119 13.26 17.36 -0.82
CA ASP A 119 14.26 16.39 -1.27
C ASP A 119 13.85 15.00 -0.80
N THR A 120 14.03 14.02 -1.66
CA THR A 120 13.75 12.61 -1.37
C THR A 120 15.06 11.86 -1.16
N TYR A 121 15.01 10.79 -0.39
CA TYR A 121 16.15 9.91 -0.26
C TYR A 121 15.70 8.44 -0.33
N LYS A 122 16.66 7.60 -0.71
CA LYS A 122 16.51 6.17 -0.77
C LYS A 122 17.45 5.50 0.23
N GLY A 123 16.90 4.74 1.15
CA GLY A 123 17.69 4.10 2.20
C GLY A 123 17.10 2.75 2.60
N PHE A 124 17.94 1.96 3.26
CA PHE A 124 17.54 0.66 3.80
C PHE A 124 16.42 0.78 4.84
N ARG A 125 15.40 -0.09 4.70
CA ARG A 125 14.32 -0.22 5.68
C ARG A 125 14.11 -1.68 6.07
N PHE A 126 14.23 -1.97 7.37
CA PHE A 126 14.03 -3.30 7.89
C PHE A 126 12.58 -3.80 7.73
N MET A 127 11.62 -2.91 8.02
CA MET A 127 10.18 -3.12 7.84
C MET A 127 9.59 -1.85 7.22
N GLY A 128 9.93 -1.58 5.96
CA GLY A 128 9.51 -0.37 5.25
C GLY A 128 7.99 -0.22 5.15
N GLN A 129 7.55 1.01 4.89
CA GLN A 129 6.16 1.31 4.60
C GLN A 129 5.69 0.45 3.42
N ARG A 130 4.54 -0.19 3.57
CA ARG A 130 3.97 -1.00 2.49
C ARG A 130 3.47 -0.08 1.37
N PHE A 131 3.78 -0.46 0.14
CA PHE A 131 3.26 0.23 -1.03
C PHE A 131 1.79 -0.11 -1.22
N ILE A 132 0.93 0.87 -0.96
CA ILE A 132 -0.50 0.80 -1.23
C ILE A 132 -0.89 1.88 -2.24
N PRO A 133 -1.81 1.58 -3.19
CA PRO A 133 -2.08 2.45 -4.33
C PRO A 133 -2.60 3.83 -3.93
N ASP A 134 -3.48 3.90 -2.95
CA ASP A 134 -4.04 5.17 -2.49
C ASP A 134 -3.01 6.06 -1.76
N SER A 135 -2.06 5.48 -1.03
CA SER A 135 -0.95 6.26 -0.45
C SER A 135 -0.04 6.80 -1.54
N TYR A 136 0.21 6.03 -2.60
CA TYR A 136 0.95 6.48 -3.77
C TYR A 136 0.22 7.64 -4.48
N MET A 137 -1.09 7.51 -4.75
CA MET A 137 -1.90 8.58 -5.32
C MET A 137 -1.85 9.84 -4.45
N PHE A 138 -2.08 9.70 -3.14
CA PHE A 138 -2.08 10.82 -2.21
C PHE A 138 -0.75 11.55 -2.13
N ALA A 139 0.36 10.83 -2.13
CA ALA A 139 1.69 11.42 -2.08
C ALA A 139 1.97 12.33 -3.29
N HIS A 140 1.37 12.02 -4.45
CA HIS A 140 1.54 12.78 -5.70
C HIS A 140 0.41 13.78 -5.98
N LEU A 141 -0.62 13.83 -5.15
CA LEU A 141 -1.72 14.79 -5.25
C LEU A 141 -1.60 15.97 -4.28
N ILE A 142 -0.45 16.10 -3.63
CA ILE A 142 -0.12 17.22 -2.74
C ILE A 142 1.06 18.02 -3.29
N TYR A 143 1.33 19.18 -2.68
CA TYR A 143 2.51 19.96 -3.00
C TYR A 143 3.78 19.15 -2.66
N PRO A 144 4.85 19.15 -3.51
CA PRO A 144 5.07 20.03 -4.66
C PRO A 144 4.50 19.54 -6.00
N PHE A 145 3.86 18.38 -6.08
CA PHE A 145 3.35 17.83 -7.34
C PHE A 145 2.09 18.56 -7.82
N VAL A 146 1.25 19.02 -6.88
CA VAL A 146 0.00 19.74 -7.16
C VAL A 146 -0.04 21.04 -6.36
N GLY A 147 -0.34 22.14 -7.05
CA GLY A 147 -0.30 23.49 -6.51
C GLY A 147 0.98 24.22 -6.89
N THR A 148 1.17 25.39 -6.27
CA THR A 148 2.35 26.25 -6.45
C THR A 148 2.91 26.63 -5.10
N ALA A 149 4.10 27.26 -5.05
CA ALA A 149 4.69 27.74 -3.80
C ALA A 149 3.78 28.73 -3.04
N SER A 150 2.91 29.46 -3.74
CA SER A 150 1.96 30.43 -3.16
C SER A 150 0.58 29.82 -2.88
N VAL A 151 0.19 28.75 -3.56
CA VAL A 151 -1.10 28.07 -3.39
C VAL A 151 -0.84 26.57 -3.34
N GLN A 152 -0.52 26.07 -2.16
CA GLN A 152 -0.09 24.70 -1.92
C GLN A 152 -1.30 23.82 -1.58
N ARG A 153 -1.38 22.64 -2.21
CA ARG A 153 -2.36 21.61 -1.86
C ARG A 153 -1.74 20.66 -0.82
N TRP A 154 -2.19 20.71 0.41
CA TRP A 154 -1.65 19.89 1.50
C TRP A 154 -2.48 18.67 1.85
N MET A 155 -3.77 18.70 1.54
CA MET A 155 -4.72 17.68 1.99
C MET A 155 -5.47 17.09 0.79
N PRO A 156 -5.12 15.87 0.39
CA PRO A 156 -5.90 15.12 -0.60
C PRO A 156 -7.22 14.64 0.01
N LYS A 157 -8.17 14.29 -0.82
CA LYS A 157 -9.52 13.83 -0.44
C LYS A 157 -9.73 12.37 -0.86
N GLY A 158 -10.57 11.63 -0.13
CA GLY A 158 -10.99 10.28 -0.56
C GLY A 158 -11.64 10.27 -1.95
N LEU A 159 -12.31 11.37 -2.32
CA LEU A 159 -12.86 11.56 -3.66
C LEU A 159 -11.80 11.53 -4.78
N ASP A 160 -10.56 11.94 -4.50
CA ASP A 160 -9.46 11.86 -5.48
C ASP A 160 -9.23 10.41 -5.91
N ILE A 161 -9.21 9.49 -4.93
CA ILE A 161 -9.05 8.05 -5.20
C ILE A 161 -10.20 7.53 -6.05
N MET A 162 -11.42 7.89 -5.71
CA MET A 162 -12.61 7.46 -6.46
C MET A 162 -12.60 8.00 -7.89
N ALA A 163 -12.18 9.25 -8.09
CA ALA A 163 -12.06 9.85 -9.42
C ALA A 163 -10.98 9.13 -10.26
N ILE A 164 -9.83 8.82 -9.66
CA ILE A 164 -8.75 8.05 -10.31
C ILE A 164 -9.23 6.65 -10.70
N LEU A 165 -10.01 6.00 -9.83
CA LEU A 165 -10.55 4.66 -10.09
C LEU A 165 -11.74 4.68 -11.07
N GLY A 166 -12.13 5.84 -11.61
CA GLY A 166 -13.09 5.98 -12.72
C GLY A 166 -14.47 6.51 -12.34
N ALA A 167 -14.62 7.10 -11.14
CA ALA A 167 -15.88 7.73 -10.75
C ALA A 167 -15.99 9.15 -11.33
N ASP A 168 -16.62 9.33 -12.48
CA ASP A 168 -16.91 10.66 -13.06
C ASP A 168 -17.66 11.56 -12.10
N ARG A 169 -18.53 10.98 -11.29
CA ARG A 169 -19.28 11.71 -10.26
C ARG A 169 -18.35 12.30 -9.18
N ALA A 170 -17.32 11.57 -8.75
CA ALA A 170 -16.33 12.06 -7.80
C ALA A 170 -15.57 13.26 -8.39
N PHE A 171 -15.11 13.16 -9.63
CA PHE A 171 -14.43 14.26 -10.30
C PHE A 171 -15.33 15.51 -10.44
N THR A 172 -16.60 15.33 -10.79
CA THR A 172 -17.59 16.43 -10.85
C THR A 172 -17.72 17.15 -9.50
N LEU A 173 -17.74 16.40 -8.39
CA LEU A 173 -17.80 17.00 -7.05
C LEU A 173 -16.51 17.74 -6.68
N LEU A 174 -15.34 17.17 -7.01
CA LEU A 174 -14.04 17.79 -6.81
C LEU A 174 -13.90 19.10 -7.56
N ASP A 175 -14.41 19.16 -8.78
CA ASP A 175 -14.42 20.38 -9.60
C ASP A 175 -15.45 21.41 -9.12
N SER A 176 -16.72 21.05 -9.09
CA SER A 176 -17.83 22.00 -8.93
C SER A 176 -18.06 22.43 -7.47
N VAL A 177 -17.84 21.54 -6.50
CA VAL A 177 -18.11 21.78 -5.08
C VAL A 177 -16.84 22.18 -4.34
N TYR A 178 -15.77 21.42 -4.54
CA TYR A 178 -14.52 21.62 -3.81
C TYR A 178 -13.51 22.50 -4.54
N GLN A 179 -13.71 22.78 -5.83
CA GLN A 179 -12.84 23.62 -6.67
C GLN A 179 -11.38 23.15 -6.71
N GLU A 180 -11.16 21.83 -6.59
CA GLU A 180 -9.82 21.25 -6.58
C GLU A 180 -9.08 21.43 -7.92
N THR A 181 -9.82 21.56 -9.02
CA THR A 181 -9.27 21.84 -10.36
C THR A 181 -8.62 23.22 -10.49
N ALA A 182 -8.83 24.11 -9.50
CA ALA A 182 -8.14 25.39 -9.42
C ALA A 182 -6.66 25.25 -9.01
N TYR A 183 -6.25 24.12 -8.40
CA TYR A 183 -4.85 23.87 -8.12
C TYR A 183 -4.08 23.55 -9.39
N ASN A 184 -2.92 24.17 -9.53
CA ASN A 184 -2.03 23.90 -10.67
C ASN A 184 -1.67 22.41 -10.73
N ASN A 185 -1.69 21.84 -11.95
CA ASN A 185 -1.34 20.44 -12.24
C ASN A 185 -2.28 19.38 -11.62
N TYR A 186 -3.43 19.78 -11.03
CA TYR A 186 -4.34 18.83 -10.39
C TYR A 186 -5.03 17.93 -11.42
N SER A 187 -5.66 18.52 -12.45
CA SER A 187 -6.40 17.77 -13.46
C SER A 187 -5.50 16.86 -14.28
N GLU A 188 -4.28 17.31 -14.56
CA GLU A 188 -3.27 16.52 -15.26
C GLU A 188 -2.87 15.30 -14.45
N LYS A 189 -2.64 15.48 -13.13
CA LYS A 189 -2.28 14.35 -12.23
C LYS A 189 -3.42 13.35 -12.07
N ILE A 190 -4.66 13.80 -11.93
CA ILE A 190 -5.82 12.89 -11.90
C ILE A 190 -5.90 12.08 -13.21
N SER A 191 -5.70 12.73 -14.37
CA SER A 191 -5.73 12.06 -15.68
C SER A 191 -4.58 11.06 -15.87
N GLU A 192 -3.37 11.41 -15.41
CA GLU A 192 -2.19 10.54 -15.41
C GLU A 192 -2.46 9.26 -14.62
N PHE A 193 -2.90 9.39 -13.38
CA PHE A 193 -3.23 8.25 -12.53
C PHE A 193 -4.43 7.44 -13.05
N ASN A 194 -5.47 8.09 -13.54
CA ASN A 194 -6.61 7.38 -14.14
C ASN A 194 -6.14 6.49 -15.30
N THR A 195 -5.24 7.01 -16.14
CA THR A 195 -4.65 6.22 -17.24
C THR A 195 -3.80 5.07 -16.73
N GLU A 196 -2.94 5.31 -15.73
CA GLU A 196 -2.10 4.28 -15.13
C GLU A 196 -2.95 3.14 -14.54
N PHE A 197 -3.94 3.47 -13.71
CA PHE A 197 -4.74 2.46 -13.00
C PHE A 197 -5.76 1.76 -13.89
N LYS A 198 -6.25 2.42 -14.92
CA LYS A 198 -7.14 1.82 -15.93
C LYS A 198 -6.45 0.75 -16.77
N ASN A 199 -5.15 0.89 -16.99
CA ASN A 199 -4.37 -0.02 -17.83
C ASN A 199 -3.80 -1.22 -17.05
N LYS A 200 -4.06 -1.33 -15.75
CA LYS A 200 -3.62 -2.47 -14.95
C LYS A 200 -4.38 -3.73 -15.30
N SER A 201 -3.65 -4.84 -15.39
CA SER A 201 -4.22 -6.15 -15.63
C SER A 201 -4.96 -6.69 -14.39
N ASP A 202 -5.80 -7.71 -14.59
CA ASP A 202 -6.49 -8.37 -13.49
C ASP A 202 -5.51 -8.99 -12.48
N GLU A 203 -4.36 -9.49 -12.94
CA GLU A 203 -3.30 -10.03 -12.09
C GLU A 203 -2.64 -8.94 -11.23
N GLU A 204 -2.43 -7.74 -11.78
CA GLU A 204 -1.91 -6.61 -11.01
C GLU A 204 -2.90 -6.17 -9.92
N TRP A 205 -4.19 -6.24 -10.19
CA TRP A 205 -5.22 -5.97 -9.20
C TRP A 205 -5.35 -7.08 -8.15
N ALA A 206 -5.04 -8.32 -8.50
CA ALA A 206 -5.12 -9.48 -7.61
C ALA A 206 -3.83 -9.76 -6.81
N GLN A 207 -2.82 -8.86 -6.86
CA GLN A 207 -1.51 -9.09 -6.25
C GLN A 207 -1.51 -9.25 -4.72
N ASN A 208 -2.49 -8.68 -4.02
CA ASN A 208 -2.72 -8.81 -2.57
C ASN A 208 -4.16 -8.42 -2.22
N LEU A 209 -4.55 -8.62 -0.95
CA LEU A 209 -5.93 -8.35 -0.51
C LEU A 209 -6.32 -6.88 -0.62
N TYR A 210 -5.42 -5.94 -0.32
CA TYR A 210 -5.72 -4.51 -0.39
C TYR A 210 -6.05 -4.05 -1.81
N TRP A 211 -5.21 -4.42 -2.78
CA TRP A 211 -5.43 -4.10 -4.18
C TRP A 211 -6.70 -4.75 -4.72
N ASN A 212 -6.91 -6.03 -4.38
CA ASN A 212 -8.07 -6.78 -4.84
C ASN A 212 -9.38 -6.18 -4.25
N TRP A 213 -9.34 -5.71 -3.01
CA TRP A 213 -10.50 -5.01 -2.41
C TRP A 213 -10.83 -3.72 -3.17
N LEU A 214 -9.84 -2.88 -3.49
CA LEU A 214 -10.06 -1.68 -4.31
C LEU A 214 -10.63 -2.05 -5.69
N TYR A 215 -10.16 -3.13 -6.29
CA TYR A 215 -10.69 -3.64 -7.54
C TYR A 215 -12.18 -4.04 -7.43
N CYS A 216 -12.57 -4.62 -6.30
CA CYS A 216 -13.98 -4.94 -6.03
C CYS A 216 -14.87 -3.71 -5.93
N LEU A 217 -14.35 -2.55 -5.52
CA LEU A 217 -15.14 -1.33 -5.41
C LEU A 217 -15.40 -0.64 -6.76
N MET A 218 -14.57 -0.89 -7.78
CA MET A 218 -14.68 -0.20 -9.08
C MET A 218 -16.05 -0.32 -9.74
N PRO A 219 -16.77 -1.48 -9.71
CA PRO A 219 -18.12 -1.55 -10.26
C PRO A 219 -19.16 -0.60 -9.63
N LEU A 220 -18.91 -0.14 -8.39
CA LEU A 220 -19.77 0.88 -7.75
C LEU A 220 -19.50 2.29 -8.30
N LEU A 221 -18.33 2.52 -8.91
CA LEU A 221 -17.90 3.84 -9.36
C LEU A 221 -18.40 4.20 -10.75
N TYR A 222 -18.79 3.20 -11.55
CA TYR A 222 -19.22 3.41 -12.92
C TYR A 222 -20.72 3.72 -13.01
N GLN A 223 -21.06 4.72 -13.81
CA GLN A 223 -22.45 5.06 -14.05
C GLN A 223 -23.20 3.87 -14.69
N LYS A 224 -24.35 3.52 -14.12
CA LYS A 224 -25.19 2.46 -14.65
C LYS A 224 -25.91 2.92 -15.91
N ALA A 225 -25.82 2.13 -16.96
CA ALA A 225 -26.44 2.38 -18.26
C ALA A 225 -27.66 1.46 -18.52
N ALA A 226 -28.12 1.40 -19.77
CA ALA A 226 -29.18 0.51 -20.20
C ALA A 226 -28.90 -0.95 -19.80
N GLY A 227 -29.90 -1.66 -19.28
CA GLY A 227 -29.79 -3.01 -18.72
C GLY A 227 -29.87 -3.05 -17.18
N TYR A 228 -29.60 -1.93 -16.53
CA TYR A 228 -29.86 -1.78 -15.10
C TYR A 228 -31.25 -1.17 -14.82
N PRO A 229 -31.85 -1.42 -13.66
CA PRO A 229 -33.10 -0.76 -13.25
C PRO A 229 -33.04 0.76 -13.39
N PHE A 230 -34.12 1.39 -13.77
CA PHE A 230 -34.15 2.84 -14.08
C PHE A 230 -33.66 3.70 -12.89
N PHE A 231 -34.01 3.32 -11.66
CA PHE A 231 -33.56 4.07 -10.47
C PHE A 231 -32.05 4.03 -10.29
N MET A 232 -31.35 2.97 -10.75
CA MET A 232 -29.90 2.86 -10.70
C MET A 232 -29.18 3.74 -11.73
N GLN A 233 -29.90 4.25 -12.74
CA GLN A 233 -29.35 5.13 -13.78
C GLN A 233 -29.40 6.61 -13.38
N THR A 234 -29.77 6.93 -12.14
CA THR A 234 -29.91 8.32 -11.65
C THR A 234 -28.65 8.81 -10.95
N LEU A 235 -28.47 10.14 -10.89
CA LEU A 235 -27.37 10.76 -10.14
C LEU A 235 -27.45 10.45 -8.64
N ALA A 236 -28.68 10.37 -8.08
CA ALA A 236 -28.86 10.00 -6.67
C ALA A 236 -28.35 8.60 -6.38
N TRP A 237 -28.50 7.67 -7.33
CA TRP A 237 -27.92 6.34 -7.22
C TRP A 237 -26.39 6.36 -7.34
N ALA A 238 -25.84 7.11 -8.26
CA ALA A 238 -24.40 7.30 -8.38
C ALA A 238 -23.78 7.89 -7.10
N ASP A 239 -24.45 8.85 -6.46
CA ASP A 239 -24.04 9.40 -5.16
C ASP A 239 -24.08 8.35 -4.05
N LYS A 240 -25.12 7.50 -4.03
CA LYS A 240 -25.24 6.39 -3.07
C LYS A 240 -24.12 5.37 -3.25
N GLU A 241 -23.86 4.92 -4.47
CA GLU A 241 -22.77 3.96 -4.75
C GLU A 241 -21.41 4.55 -4.45
N LEU A 242 -21.17 5.83 -4.77
CA LEU A 242 -19.94 6.54 -4.44
C LEU A 242 -19.72 6.60 -2.92
N LEU A 243 -20.76 6.90 -2.15
CA LEU A 243 -20.69 6.87 -0.68
C LEU A 243 -20.42 5.47 -0.14
N THR A 244 -21.01 4.44 -0.73
CA THR A 244 -20.74 3.04 -0.37
C THR A 244 -19.27 2.68 -0.62
N ALA A 245 -18.71 3.05 -1.78
CA ALA A 245 -17.31 2.80 -2.12
C ALA A 245 -16.37 3.57 -1.18
N LEU A 246 -16.65 4.84 -0.89
CA LEU A 246 -15.88 5.66 0.06
C LEU A 246 -15.89 5.09 1.46
N ALA A 247 -17.05 4.64 1.94
CA ALA A 247 -17.19 4.05 3.28
C ALA A 247 -16.39 2.74 3.38
N SER A 248 -16.51 1.84 2.39
CA SER A 248 -15.77 0.59 2.34
C SER A 248 -14.25 0.82 2.24
N TRP A 249 -13.82 1.78 1.41
CA TRP A 249 -12.41 2.15 1.34
C TRP A 249 -11.89 2.75 2.65
N ALA A 250 -12.68 3.60 3.32
CA ALA A 250 -12.28 4.19 4.60
C ALA A 250 -12.12 3.13 5.69
N GLU A 251 -13.02 2.14 5.73
CA GLU A 251 -12.93 0.98 6.63
C GLU A 251 -11.70 0.14 6.34
N LEU A 252 -11.50 -0.25 5.07
CA LEU A 252 -10.31 -0.99 4.65
C LEU A 252 -9.02 -0.28 5.08
N ARG A 253 -8.94 1.04 4.87
CA ARG A 253 -7.78 1.83 5.23
C ARG A 253 -7.59 1.91 6.75
N HIS A 254 -8.69 2.07 7.50
CA HIS A 254 -8.67 2.07 8.95
C HIS A 254 -8.11 0.75 9.49
N ASP A 255 -8.61 -0.39 9.02
CA ASP A 255 -8.25 -1.71 9.54
C ASP A 255 -6.84 -2.14 9.14
N THR A 256 -6.36 -1.70 7.96
CA THR A 256 -5.08 -2.16 7.42
C THR A 256 -3.91 -1.22 7.71
N ILE A 257 -4.14 0.08 7.89
CA ILE A 257 -3.07 1.10 8.02
C ILE A 257 -3.03 1.75 9.39
N LEU A 258 -4.18 1.88 10.04
CA LEU A 258 -4.31 2.45 11.37
C LEU A 258 -4.67 1.34 12.36
N TYR A 259 -3.71 0.99 13.21
CA TYR A 259 -4.03 0.24 14.41
C TYR A 259 -4.78 1.16 15.38
N ALA A 260 -6.11 1.16 15.29
CA ALA A 260 -6.96 1.88 16.21
C ALA A 260 -7.58 0.93 17.24
N LYS A 261 -7.75 1.43 18.48
CA LYS A 261 -8.55 0.70 19.46
C LYS A 261 -9.99 0.63 18.94
N GLN A 262 -10.52 -0.58 18.82
CA GLN A 262 -11.94 -0.76 18.55
C GLN A 262 -12.75 -0.12 19.65
N SER A 263 -13.61 0.86 19.31
CA SER A 263 -14.59 1.39 20.23
C SER A 263 -15.79 0.46 20.23
N MET A 264 -15.96 -0.31 21.29
CA MET A 264 -17.21 -1.02 21.53
C MET A 264 -18.25 -0.03 22.05
N THR A 265 -19.30 0.19 21.28
CA THR A 265 -20.53 0.81 21.79
C THR A 265 -21.49 -0.33 22.14
N PRO A 266 -21.79 -0.57 23.41
CA PRO A 266 -22.82 -1.53 23.78
C PRO A 266 -24.19 -0.94 23.45
N CYS A 267 -24.66 -1.12 22.22
CA CYS A 267 -26.03 -0.80 21.85
C CYS A 267 -26.93 -1.97 22.23
N GLY A 268 -27.64 -1.83 23.34
CA GLY A 268 -28.56 -2.84 23.89
C GLY A 268 -29.90 -3.00 23.18
N ILE A 269 -30.04 -2.53 21.93
CA ILE A 269 -31.28 -2.73 21.16
C ILE A 269 -30.83 -3.21 19.76
N THR A 270 -31.00 -4.50 19.52
CA THR A 270 -30.91 -5.08 18.17
C THR A 270 -32.23 -4.73 17.46
N PRO A 271 -32.20 -3.83 16.45
CA PRO A 271 -33.37 -3.66 15.59
C PRO A 271 -33.64 -5.00 14.91
N GLY A 272 -34.93 -5.33 14.73
CA GLY A 272 -35.29 -6.48 13.91
C GLY A 272 -34.68 -6.36 12.50
N PRO A 273 -34.45 -7.49 11.78
CA PRO A 273 -33.77 -7.46 10.48
C PRO A 273 -34.50 -6.48 9.55
N PRO A 274 -33.76 -5.52 8.95
CA PRO A 274 -34.37 -4.57 8.03
C PRO A 274 -34.91 -5.33 6.82
N ARG A 275 -36.00 -4.87 6.25
CA ARG A 275 -36.43 -5.35 4.93
C ARG A 275 -35.43 -4.85 3.92
N SER A 276 -34.67 -5.75 3.34
CA SER A 276 -33.63 -5.45 2.35
C SER A 276 -33.85 -6.25 1.07
N TYR A 277 -33.23 -5.83 0.01
CA TYR A 277 -33.15 -6.57 -1.24
C TYR A 277 -31.70 -6.51 -1.72
N VAL A 278 -31.29 -7.48 -2.54
CA VAL A 278 -29.97 -7.52 -3.14
C VAL A 278 -29.99 -6.63 -4.40
N GLU A 279 -29.09 -5.67 -4.44
CA GLU A 279 -28.94 -4.77 -5.60
C GLU A 279 -28.35 -5.55 -6.78
N PRO A 280 -28.90 -5.43 -8.00
CA PRO A 280 -28.42 -6.18 -9.14
C PRO A 280 -27.10 -5.58 -9.70
N ASN A 281 -25.99 -5.88 -9.04
CA ASN A 281 -24.65 -5.52 -9.48
C ASN A 281 -23.79 -6.80 -9.64
N PRO A 282 -23.97 -7.57 -10.74
CA PRO A 282 -23.32 -8.87 -10.90
C PRO A 282 -21.79 -8.77 -10.92
N PHE A 283 -21.23 -7.69 -11.43
CA PHE A 283 -19.78 -7.50 -11.47
C PHE A 283 -19.19 -7.29 -10.07
N LEU A 284 -19.90 -6.57 -9.20
CA LEU A 284 -19.49 -6.39 -7.80
C LEU A 284 -19.46 -7.75 -7.08
N TYR A 285 -20.54 -8.53 -7.18
CA TYR A 285 -20.64 -9.81 -6.48
C TYR A 285 -19.66 -10.85 -7.03
N ALA A 286 -19.43 -10.89 -8.34
CA ALA A 286 -18.43 -11.78 -8.92
C ALA A 286 -17.01 -11.47 -8.41
N ARG A 287 -16.66 -10.19 -8.28
CA ARG A 287 -15.36 -9.78 -7.73
C ARG A 287 -15.26 -10.04 -6.24
N LEU A 288 -16.32 -9.82 -5.47
CA LEU A 288 -16.35 -10.14 -4.04
C LEU A 288 -16.19 -11.64 -3.79
N ALA A 289 -16.87 -12.50 -4.55
CA ALA A 289 -16.69 -13.95 -4.45
C ALA A 289 -15.24 -14.36 -4.75
N SER A 290 -14.62 -13.77 -5.78
CA SER A 290 -13.21 -14.00 -6.08
C SER A 290 -12.28 -13.52 -4.96
N LEU A 291 -12.56 -12.36 -4.36
CA LEU A 291 -11.79 -11.82 -3.23
C LEU A 291 -11.89 -12.73 -2.00
N VAL A 292 -13.09 -13.21 -1.67
CA VAL A 292 -13.33 -14.13 -0.55
C VAL A 292 -12.54 -15.42 -0.74
N ASN A 293 -12.59 -15.99 -1.94
CA ASN A 293 -11.85 -17.20 -2.28
C ASN A 293 -10.31 -16.99 -2.21
N TYR A 294 -9.83 -15.86 -2.70
CA TYR A 294 -8.42 -15.47 -2.58
C TYR A 294 -7.99 -15.31 -1.12
N ALA A 295 -8.80 -14.65 -0.29
CA ALA A 295 -8.55 -14.47 1.13
C ALA A 295 -8.47 -15.82 1.87
N ARG A 296 -9.42 -16.73 1.59
CA ARG A 296 -9.46 -18.08 2.19
C ARG A 296 -8.17 -18.84 1.91
N HIS A 297 -7.78 -18.95 0.64
CA HIS A 297 -6.57 -19.70 0.27
C HIS A 297 -5.29 -19.07 0.84
N GLY A 298 -5.20 -17.74 0.87
CA GLY A 298 -4.05 -17.05 1.44
C GLY A 298 -3.92 -17.26 2.94
N LEU A 299 -5.03 -17.20 3.68
CA LEU A 299 -5.04 -17.45 5.12
C LEU A 299 -4.67 -18.91 5.45
N GLU A 300 -5.16 -19.86 4.66
CA GLU A 300 -4.79 -21.29 4.77
C GLU A 300 -3.29 -21.48 4.50
N HIS A 301 -2.77 -20.86 3.44
CA HIS A 301 -1.35 -20.93 3.07
C HIS A 301 -0.41 -20.46 4.19
N PHE A 302 -0.78 -19.40 4.89
CA PHE A 302 0.01 -18.85 6.01
C PHE A 302 -0.33 -19.45 7.37
N ASN A 303 -1.20 -20.48 7.45
CA ASN A 303 -1.70 -21.07 8.70
C ASN A 303 -2.36 -20.02 9.64
N LEU A 304 -3.00 -19.02 9.07
CA LEU A 304 -3.75 -17.98 9.80
C LEU A 304 -5.27 -18.24 9.82
N SER A 305 -5.71 -19.38 9.27
CA SER A 305 -7.12 -19.74 9.19
C SER A 305 -7.65 -20.12 10.57
N ILE A 306 -8.69 -19.39 11.01
CA ILE A 306 -9.49 -19.72 12.20
C ILE A 306 -10.79 -20.35 11.69
N GLU A 307 -11.22 -21.48 12.28
CA GLU A 307 -12.41 -22.25 11.85
C GLU A 307 -13.66 -21.36 11.69
N GLU A 308 -13.96 -20.56 12.71
CA GLU A 308 -15.12 -19.63 12.69
C GLU A 308 -15.05 -18.63 11.52
N PHE A 309 -13.85 -18.18 11.16
CA PHE A 309 -13.67 -17.23 10.05
C PHE A 309 -13.81 -17.94 8.70
N ARG A 310 -13.32 -19.17 8.61
CA ARG A 310 -13.48 -20.00 7.40
C ARG A 310 -14.95 -20.29 7.11
N GLU A 311 -15.74 -20.68 8.11
CA GLU A 311 -17.18 -20.86 7.98
C GLU A 311 -17.91 -19.61 7.47
N LYS A 312 -17.49 -18.43 7.94
CA LYS A 312 -18.03 -17.16 7.43
C LYS A 312 -17.64 -16.87 5.99
N LEU A 313 -16.40 -17.16 5.59
CA LEU A 313 -15.97 -16.98 4.20
C LEU A 313 -16.72 -17.92 3.27
N ASP A 314 -16.93 -19.18 3.65
CA ASP A 314 -17.69 -20.17 2.87
C ASP A 314 -19.15 -19.70 2.66
N LEU A 315 -19.76 -19.10 3.67
CA LEU A 315 -21.12 -18.51 3.56
C LEU A 315 -21.20 -17.32 2.60
N PHE A 316 -20.11 -16.54 2.44
CA PHE A 316 -20.06 -15.43 1.50
C PHE A 316 -19.77 -15.86 0.06
N GLU A 317 -19.23 -17.06 -0.15
CA GLU A 317 -18.95 -17.62 -1.50
C GLU A 317 -20.23 -18.20 -2.14
N GLU A 318 -21.20 -18.70 -1.35
CA GLU A 318 -22.51 -19.20 -1.79
C GLU A 318 -23.44 -18.08 -2.28
#